data_40c74a50e386f80550d1bdf498122590
#
_entry.id   40c74a50e386f80550d1bdf498122590
#
_cell.length_a   1.000
_cell.length_b   1.000
_cell.length_c   1.000
_cell.angle_alpha   90.00
_cell.angle_beta   90.00
_cell.angle_gamma   90.00
#
_symmetry.space_group_name_H-M   'P 1'
#
loop_
_entity.id
_entity.type
_entity.pdbx_description
1 polymer ?
#
loop_
_entity_poly.entity_id
_entity_poly.type
_entity_poly.pdbx_seq_one_letter_code
_entity_poly.pdbx_strand_id
1 'polypeptide(L)'
;MGKQILVVDNDRFMREFMRDVLTEQGHEVQTATDGLSALEILKEYVPDIIFVDLIMPNISGDKLCRIIRRTPRLKDTYLAIVSATVAEETKDAGDLSADICIPKGPFDQMSSALLDAVDHSNQRSLSSSQEMMMKGSESIHQRRITSELLSVQRHLLTILDNIGEGILELTIDGKIIFANNFAVSLFGGSEVRLLGQQFTDLFDANGQKRIEVLLGEIGSGRPEITDPFVVQINGEPVSLKLLPVVDNTVWSVIVIAVPLHRTVPRP
;
A
#
# COMPACT_ATOMS: atom_id res chain seq x y z
N MET A 1 -13.90 -8.07 -26.30
CA MET A 1 -12.63 -8.78 -26.01
C MET A 1 -12.49 -8.81 -24.49
N GLY A 2 -12.21 -9.96 -23.87
CA GLY A 2 -12.04 -10.04 -22.42
C GLY A 2 -10.85 -9.18 -21.97
N LYS A 3 -11.00 -8.48 -20.83
CA LYS A 3 -9.93 -7.67 -20.23
C LYS A 3 -9.22 -8.46 -19.14
N GLN A 4 -7.99 -8.09 -18.89
CA GLN A 4 -7.21 -8.55 -17.72
C GLN A 4 -7.50 -7.63 -16.54
N ILE A 5 -8.02 -8.17 -15.46
CA ILE A 5 -8.48 -7.40 -14.29
C ILE A 5 -7.82 -7.93 -13.02
N LEU A 6 -7.40 -7.02 -12.15
CA LEU A 6 -6.95 -7.34 -10.80
C LEU A 6 -7.95 -6.76 -9.79
N VAL A 7 -8.43 -7.59 -8.87
CA VAL A 7 -9.28 -7.19 -7.75
C VAL A 7 -8.49 -7.29 -6.45
N VAL A 8 -8.36 -6.17 -5.73
CA VAL A 8 -7.61 -6.08 -4.47
C VAL A 8 -8.54 -5.64 -3.36
N ASP A 9 -8.86 -6.56 -2.45
CA ASP A 9 -9.76 -6.29 -1.32
C ASP A 9 -9.43 -7.28 -0.19
N ASN A 10 -9.41 -6.86 1.06
CA ASN A 10 -9.15 -7.78 2.18
C ASN A 10 -10.38 -8.61 2.58
N ASP A 11 -11.59 -8.18 2.20
CA ASP A 11 -12.80 -8.95 2.41
C ASP A 11 -12.94 -10.06 1.35
N ARG A 12 -12.98 -11.31 1.81
CA ARG A 12 -13.10 -12.47 0.94
C ARG A 12 -14.40 -12.45 0.12
N PHE A 13 -15.52 -12.06 0.74
CA PHE A 13 -16.81 -12.01 0.08
C PHE A 13 -16.82 -10.99 -1.06
N MET A 14 -16.25 -9.82 -0.81
CA MET A 14 -16.15 -8.76 -1.82
C MET A 14 -15.26 -9.20 -2.99
N ARG A 15 -14.12 -9.85 -2.71
CA ARG A 15 -13.26 -10.38 -3.78
C ARG A 15 -13.98 -11.42 -4.63
N GLU A 16 -14.65 -12.40 -4.00
CA GLU A 16 -15.39 -13.45 -4.71
C GLU A 16 -16.52 -12.85 -5.54
N PHE A 17 -17.31 -11.94 -4.96
CA PHE A 17 -18.39 -11.24 -5.66
C PHE A 17 -17.88 -10.48 -6.89
N MET A 18 -16.87 -9.62 -6.73
CA MET A 18 -16.34 -8.84 -7.86
C MET A 18 -15.74 -9.74 -8.93
N ARG A 19 -15.00 -10.79 -8.53
CA ARG A 19 -14.47 -11.78 -9.46
C ARG A 19 -15.58 -12.44 -10.28
N ASP A 20 -16.62 -12.92 -9.62
CA ASP A 20 -17.70 -13.67 -10.26
C ASP A 20 -18.46 -12.79 -11.26
N VAL A 21 -18.85 -11.56 -10.85
CA VAL A 21 -19.49 -10.58 -11.74
C VAL A 21 -18.66 -10.29 -13.00
N LEU A 22 -17.35 -10.09 -12.83
CA LEU A 22 -16.47 -9.75 -13.93
C LEU A 22 -16.15 -10.95 -14.84
N THR A 23 -16.02 -12.15 -14.25
CA THR A 23 -15.75 -13.38 -14.99
C THR A 23 -16.96 -13.80 -15.83
N GLU A 24 -18.19 -13.62 -15.31
CA GLU A 24 -19.43 -13.87 -16.06
C GLU A 24 -19.54 -13.02 -17.34
N GLN A 25 -18.89 -11.85 -17.37
CA GLN A 25 -18.81 -10.99 -18.55
C GLN A 25 -17.63 -11.35 -19.49
N GLY A 26 -16.93 -12.44 -19.19
CA GLY A 26 -15.84 -12.94 -20.04
C GLY A 26 -14.51 -12.25 -19.84
N HIS A 27 -14.27 -11.64 -18.67
CA HIS A 27 -12.99 -11.05 -18.29
C HIS A 27 -12.11 -12.08 -17.58
N GLU A 28 -10.78 -11.92 -17.68
CA GLU A 28 -9.80 -12.67 -16.91
C GLU A 28 -9.51 -11.93 -15.61
N VAL A 29 -9.81 -12.54 -14.45
CA VAL A 29 -9.73 -11.87 -13.15
C VAL A 29 -8.75 -12.56 -12.23
N GLN A 30 -7.72 -11.83 -11.81
CA GLN A 30 -6.86 -12.20 -10.68
C GLN A 30 -7.30 -11.44 -9.43
N THR A 31 -6.99 -12.00 -8.25
CA THR A 31 -7.37 -11.40 -6.97
C THR A 31 -6.20 -11.33 -6.01
N ALA A 32 -6.14 -10.27 -5.21
CA ALA A 32 -5.17 -10.08 -4.14
C ALA A 32 -5.89 -9.72 -2.82
N THR A 33 -5.34 -10.12 -1.70
CA THR A 33 -5.93 -9.90 -0.37
C THR A 33 -5.54 -8.58 0.28
N ASP A 34 -4.47 -7.95 -0.23
CA ASP A 34 -3.93 -6.68 0.26
C ASP A 34 -3.00 -6.05 -0.79
N GLY A 35 -2.52 -4.85 -0.51
CA GLY A 35 -1.64 -4.16 -1.44
C GLY A 35 -0.28 -4.82 -1.62
N LEU A 36 0.23 -5.57 -0.63
CA LEU A 36 1.50 -6.29 -0.75
C LEU A 36 1.38 -7.47 -1.72
N SER A 37 0.33 -8.30 -1.57
CA SER A 37 0.04 -9.40 -2.51
C SER A 37 -0.28 -8.89 -3.91
N ALA A 38 -0.93 -7.72 -4.02
CA ALA A 38 -1.14 -7.07 -5.31
C ALA A 38 0.18 -6.67 -5.98
N LEU A 39 1.13 -6.09 -5.24
CA LEU A 39 2.45 -5.74 -5.78
C LEU A 39 3.23 -6.95 -6.27
N GLU A 40 3.13 -8.10 -5.58
CA GLU A 40 3.74 -9.36 -6.04
C GLU A 40 3.16 -9.81 -7.39
N ILE A 41 1.84 -9.82 -7.53
CA ILE A 41 1.17 -10.15 -8.79
C ILE A 41 1.59 -9.17 -9.89
N LEU A 42 1.62 -7.88 -9.59
CA LEU A 42 1.96 -6.83 -10.54
C LEU A 42 3.43 -6.85 -10.99
N LYS A 43 4.31 -7.66 -10.41
CA LYS A 43 5.68 -7.85 -10.92
C LYS A 43 5.69 -8.46 -12.33
N GLU A 44 4.78 -9.37 -12.60
CA GLU A 44 4.71 -10.11 -13.87
C GLU A 44 3.42 -9.85 -14.65
N TYR A 45 2.36 -9.38 -13.98
CA TYR A 45 1.04 -9.15 -14.55
C TYR A 45 0.78 -7.65 -14.76
N VAL A 46 0.31 -7.28 -15.94
CA VAL A 46 -0.10 -5.91 -16.29
C VAL A 46 -1.58 -5.93 -16.62
N PRO A 47 -2.46 -5.63 -15.66
CA PRO A 47 -3.90 -5.60 -15.91
C PRO A 47 -4.33 -4.35 -16.67
N ASP A 48 -5.43 -4.48 -17.42
CA ASP A 48 -6.13 -3.33 -18.03
C ASP A 48 -6.81 -2.47 -16.97
N ILE A 49 -7.33 -3.14 -15.90
CA ILE A 49 -8.09 -2.50 -14.81
C ILE A 49 -7.67 -3.09 -13.48
N ILE A 50 -7.59 -2.24 -12.46
CA ILE A 50 -7.44 -2.68 -11.08
C ILE A 50 -8.58 -2.09 -10.25
N PHE A 51 -9.34 -2.93 -9.56
CA PHE A 51 -10.28 -2.54 -8.52
C PHE A 51 -9.59 -2.66 -7.17
N VAL A 52 -9.58 -1.60 -6.36
CA VAL A 52 -8.81 -1.50 -5.12
C VAL A 52 -9.68 -1.02 -3.97
N ASP A 53 -9.72 -1.78 -2.86
CA ASP A 53 -10.24 -1.24 -1.60
C ASP A 53 -9.23 -0.26 -0.98
N LEU A 54 -9.73 0.82 -0.38
CA LEU A 54 -8.88 1.81 0.31
C LEU A 54 -8.30 1.26 1.61
N ILE A 55 -9.10 0.54 2.38
CA ILE A 55 -8.76 0.14 3.74
C ILE A 55 -8.34 -1.32 3.74
N MET A 56 -7.04 -1.54 3.66
CA MET A 56 -6.45 -2.88 3.66
C MET A 56 -5.24 -2.94 4.60
N PRO A 57 -4.92 -4.13 5.15
CA PRO A 57 -3.69 -4.33 5.91
C PRO A 57 -2.45 -4.21 5.03
N ASN A 58 -1.28 -4.10 5.65
CA ASN A 58 0.03 -3.99 5.03
C ASN A 58 0.18 -2.71 4.19
N ILE A 59 -0.25 -2.74 2.94
CA ILE A 59 -0.20 -1.59 2.03
C ILE A 59 -1.64 -1.16 1.72
N SER A 60 -2.01 0.04 2.14
CA SER A 60 -3.33 0.63 1.91
C SER A 60 -3.60 0.91 0.42
N GLY A 61 -4.88 0.99 0.04
CA GLY A 61 -5.25 1.16 -1.36
C GLY A 61 -4.79 2.48 -1.98
N ASP A 62 -4.81 3.58 -1.22
CA ASP A 62 -4.29 4.88 -1.68
C ASP A 62 -2.78 4.82 -1.97
N LYS A 63 -2.05 4.12 -1.12
CA LYS A 63 -0.60 3.90 -1.30
C LYS A 63 -0.33 3.01 -2.51
N LEU A 64 -1.11 1.94 -2.68
CA LEU A 64 -1.03 1.07 -3.86
C LEU A 64 -1.30 1.85 -5.15
N CYS A 65 -2.33 2.69 -5.20
CA CYS A 65 -2.65 3.52 -6.37
C CYS A 65 -1.49 4.46 -6.72
N ARG A 66 -0.88 5.13 -5.73
CA ARG A 66 0.30 5.99 -5.95
C ARG A 66 1.50 5.22 -6.51
N ILE A 67 1.75 4.00 -6.01
CA ILE A 67 2.81 3.12 -6.51
C ILE A 67 2.56 2.76 -7.97
N ILE A 68 1.33 2.34 -8.31
CA ILE A 68 0.94 1.97 -9.68
C ILE A 68 1.17 3.14 -10.63
N ARG A 69 0.73 4.36 -10.29
CA ARG A 69 0.92 5.54 -11.14
C ARG A 69 2.39 5.94 -11.34
N ARG A 70 3.25 5.66 -10.36
CA ARG A 70 4.69 5.91 -10.45
C ARG A 70 5.46 4.79 -11.15
N THR A 71 4.83 3.65 -11.40
CA THR A 71 5.43 2.50 -12.08
C THR A 71 5.22 2.61 -13.60
N PRO A 72 6.27 2.83 -14.42
CA PRO A 72 6.11 3.15 -15.85
C PRO A 72 5.26 2.17 -16.65
N ARG A 73 5.37 0.86 -16.38
CA ARG A 73 4.60 -0.19 -17.08
C ARG A 73 3.14 -0.28 -16.67
N LEU A 74 2.77 0.30 -15.51
CA LEU A 74 1.43 0.24 -14.93
C LEU A 74 0.71 1.60 -14.97
N LYS A 75 1.39 2.67 -15.36
CA LYS A 75 0.87 4.04 -15.30
C LYS A 75 -0.44 4.25 -16.05
N ASP A 76 -0.64 3.47 -17.12
CA ASP A 76 -1.81 3.58 -18.00
C ASP A 76 -2.95 2.62 -17.60
N THR A 77 -2.74 1.73 -16.61
CA THR A 77 -3.77 0.85 -16.05
C THR A 77 -4.93 1.68 -15.48
N TYR A 78 -6.17 1.30 -15.78
CA TYR A 78 -7.34 1.96 -15.23
C TYR A 78 -7.51 1.60 -13.76
N LEU A 79 -7.56 2.60 -12.86
CA LEU A 79 -7.67 2.41 -11.42
C LEU A 79 -9.06 2.80 -10.92
N ALA A 80 -9.79 1.82 -10.40
CA ALA A 80 -11.08 1.99 -9.76
C ALA A 80 -10.97 1.73 -8.26
N ILE A 81 -11.21 2.74 -7.44
CA ILE A 81 -11.31 2.58 -5.99
C ILE A 81 -12.71 2.06 -5.65
N VAL A 82 -12.79 1.01 -4.84
CA VAL A 82 -14.04 0.45 -4.33
C VAL A 82 -14.05 0.60 -2.82
N SER A 83 -14.80 1.54 -2.26
CA SER A 83 -14.72 1.86 -0.84
C SER A 83 -16.08 2.16 -0.21
N ALA A 84 -16.22 1.82 1.07
CA ALA A 84 -17.39 2.18 1.87
C ALA A 84 -17.50 3.71 2.17
N THR A 85 -16.44 4.49 1.93
CA THR A 85 -16.26 5.87 2.41
C THR A 85 -16.15 6.93 1.34
N VAL A 86 -16.33 6.59 0.08
CA VAL A 86 -16.09 7.45 -1.10
C VAL A 86 -16.79 8.83 -1.06
N ALA A 87 -17.88 8.99 -0.33
CA ALA A 87 -18.72 10.21 -0.44
C ALA A 87 -18.15 11.47 0.27
N GLU A 88 -17.21 11.35 1.21
CA GLU A 88 -16.63 12.50 1.93
C GLU A 88 -15.17 12.80 1.54
N GLU A 89 -14.46 11.79 1.07
CA GLU A 89 -13.04 11.92 0.70
C GLU A 89 -12.80 12.58 -0.65
N THR A 90 -13.84 12.76 -1.43
CA THR A 90 -13.75 13.29 -2.80
C THR A 90 -13.41 14.78 -2.89
N LYS A 91 -13.36 15.52 -1.79
CA LYS A 91 -12.73 16.86 -1.80
C LYS A 91 -11.20 16.77 -1.92
N ASP A 92 -10.61 15.64 -1.49
CA ASP A 92 -9.17 15.33 -1.61
C ASP A 92 -8.89 14.23 -2.65
N ALA A 93 -9.88 13.81 -3.41
CA ALA A 93 -9.80 12.70 -4.37
C ALA A 93 -8.82 12.97 -5.54
N GLY A 94 -8.47 14.21 -5.79
CA GLY A 94 -7.39 14.57 -6.70
C GLY A 94 -6.02 13.99 -6.31
N ASP A 95 -5.85 13.63 -5.02
CA ASP A 95 -4.62 13.04 -4.48
C ASP A 95 -4.59 11.49 -4.59
N LEU A 96 -5.75 10.83 -4.78
CA LEU A 96 -5.83 9.36 -4.78
C LEU A 96 -5.30 8.69 -6.06
N SER A 97 -5.02 9.46 -7.10
CA SER A 97 -4.48 8.95 -8.37
C SER A 97 -5.34 7.87 -9.06
N ALA A 98 -6.63 7.77 -8.71
CA ALA A 98 -7.60 6.85 -9.29
C ALA A 98 -8.40 7.50 -10.41
N ASP A 99 -8.96 6.68 -11.31
CA ASP A 99 -9.78 7.15 -12.43
C ASP A 99 -11.25 7.24 -12.08
N ILE A 100 -11.72 6.37 -11.18
CA ILE A 100 -13.11 6.34 -10.70
C ILE A 100 -13.15 5.85 -9.26
N CYS A 101 -14.18 6.29 -8.53
CA CYS A 101 -14.51 5.77 -7.21
C CYS A 101 -15.91 5.13 -7.23
N ILE A 102 -16.00 3.90 -6.75
CA ILE A 102 -17.22 3.10 -6.66
C ILE A 102 -17.56 2.92 -5.18
N PRO A 103 -18.73 3.36 -4.71
CA PRO A 103 -19.13 3.13 -3.32
C PRO A 103 -19.47 1.65 -3.10
N LYS A 104 -18.99 1.06 -2.01
CA LYS A 104 -19.48 -0.23 -1.53
C LYS A 104 -20.93 -0.06 -1.05
N GLY A 105 -21.85 -0.82 -1.62
CA GLY A 105 -23.29 -0.72 -1.38
C GLY A 105 -24.00 -2.02 -1.72
N PRO A 106 -25.31 -1.97 -2.03
CA PRO A 106 -26.07 -3.13 -2.49
C PRO A 106 -25.42 -3.78 -3.72
N PHE A 107 -25.39 -5.11 -3.76
CA PHE A 107 -24.68 -5.88 -4.78
C PHE A 107 -25.14 -5.60 -6.21
N ASP A 108 -26.42 -5.35 -6.42
CA ASP A 108 -26.99 -5.00 -7.73
C ASP A 108 -26.43 -3.67 -8.26
N GLN A 109 -26.35 -2.65 -7.39
CA GLN A 109 -25.78 -1.36 -7.72
C GLN A 109 -24.25 -1.45 -7.97
N MET A 110 -23.56 -2.23 -7.13
CA MET A 110 -22.13 -2.47 -7.30
C MET A 110 -21.83 -3.21 -8.61
N SER A 111 -22.60 -4.25 -8.96
CA SER A 111 -22.45 -4.96 -10.23
C SER A 111 -22.54 -4.00 -11.41
N SER A 112 -23.58 -3.15 -11.45
CA SER A 112 -23.72 -2.14 -12.51
C SER A 112 -22.54 -1.17 -12.55
N ALA A 113 -22.07 -0.70 -11.38
CA ALA A 113 -20.96 0.25 -11.30
C ALA A 113 -19.61 -0.37 -11.73
N LEU A 114 -19.38 -1.66 -11.41
CA LEU A 114 -18.19 -2.40 -11.85
C LEU A 114 -18.17 -2.53 -13.37
N LEU A 115 -19.30 -2.89 -13.99
CA LEU A 115 -19.42 -3.03 -15.45
C LEU A 115 -19.32 -1.68 -16.16
N ASP A 116 -19.95 -0.63 -15.61
CA ASP A 116 -19.79 0.74 -16.11
C ASP A 116 -18.29 1.17 -16.08
N ALA A 117 -17.54 0.83 -15.04
CA ALA A 117 -16.12 1.14 -14.94
C ALA A 117 -15.29 0.41 -16.01
N VAL A 118 -15.64 -0.86 -16.30
CA VAL A 118 -15.02 -1.62 -17.39
C VAL A 118 -15.28 -0.96 -18.74
N ASP A 119 -16.50 -0.49 -18.97
CA ASP A 119 -16.85 0.20 -20.22
C ASP A 119 -16.16 1.56 -20.35
N HIS A 120 -16.09 2.33 -19.27
CA HIS A 120 -15.36 3.61 -19.25
C HIS A 120 -13.86 3.44 -19.50
N SER A 121 -13.26 2.35 -19.04
CA SER A 121 -11.85 2.07 -19.32
C SER A 121 -11.54 1.91 -20.81
N ASN A 122 -12.54 1.53 -21.63
CA ASN A 122 -12.43 1.47 -23.08
C ASN A 122 -12.40 2.86 -23.74
N GLN A 123 -13.06 3.84 -23.12
CA GLN A 123 -13.20 5.21 -23.66
C GLN A 123 -11.99 6.09 -23.33
N ARG A 124 -11.20 5.76 -22.31
CA ARG A 124 -9.99 6.51 -21.94
C ARG A 124 -8.94 6.57 -23.05
N SER A 125 -8.95 5.64 -23.97
CA SER A 125 -8.11 5.68 -25.17
C SER A 125 -8.42 6.85 -26.11
N LEU A 126 -9.48 7.64 -25.87
CA LEU A 126 -10.00 8.66 -26.80
C LEU A 126 -10.07 10.08 -26.21
N SER A 127 -9.89 10.30 -24.90
CA SER A 127 -9.97 11.65 -24.32
C SER A 127 -9.10 11.81 -23.07
N SER A 128 -8.16 12.74 -23.13
CA SER A 128 -7.32 13.18 -22.02
C SER A 128 -8.04 14.25 -21.18
N SER A 129 -9.03 13.87 -20.38
CA SER A 129 -9.66 14.79 -19.42
C SER A 129 -10.01 14.00 -18.16
N GLN A 130 -9.28 14.28 -17.09
CA GLN A 130 -9.51 13.74 -15.75
C GLN A 130 -10.71 14.46 -15.11
N GLU A 131 -11.90 14.03 -15.39
CA GLU A 131 -13.06 14.30 -14.54
C GLU A 131 -13.40 13.02 -13.79
N MET A 132 -13.15 13.03 -12.48
CA MET A 132 -13.49 11.94 -11.58
C MET A 132 -15.01 11.84 -11.49
N MET A 133 -15.60 10.79 -12.05
CA MET A 133 -17.03 10.53 -11.97
C MET A 133 -17.38 9.90 -10.62
N MET A 134 -18.23 10.60 -9.86
CA MET A 134 -18.87 10.09 -8.65
C MET A 134 -20.29 9.62 -8.95
N LYS A 135 -20.60 8.36 -8.64
CA LYS A 135 -21.99 7.90 -8.50
C LYS A 135 -22.25 7.64 -7.03
N GLY A 136 -23.16 8.42 -6.44
CA GLY A 136 -23.42 8.45 -5.02
C GLY A 136 -24.42 7.42 -4.53
N SER A 137 -24.40 7.15 -3.24
CA SER A 137 -25.49 6.65 -2.42
C SER A 137 -25.31 7.08 -0.97
N GLU A 138 -26.41 7.43 -0.32
CA GLU A 138 -26.50 8.03 1.03
C GLU A 138 -26.41 6.96 2.12
N SER A 139 -25.44 7.05 3.03
CA SER A 139 -25.55 6.53 4.39
C SER A 139 -24.62 7.30 5.34
N ILE A 140 -25.23 8.10 6.21
CA ILE A 140 -24.59 9.21 6.93
C ILE A 140 -23.79 8.77 8.19
N HIS A 141 -24.07 7.63 8.79
CA HIS A 141 -23.50 7.28 10.10
C HIS A 141 -22.17 6.51 10.08
N GLN A 142 -21.93 5.67 9.08
CA GLN A 142 -20.63 4.97 8.93
C GLN A 142 -19.50 5.90 8.45
N ARG A 143 -19.85 6.97 7.77
CA ARG A 143 -18.94 7.95 7.14
C ARG A 143 -18.07 8.71 8.15
N ARG A 144 -18.63 9.08 9.30
CA ARG A 144 -17.97 9.93 10.30
C ARG A 144 -16.80 9.25 10.99
N ILE A 145 -16.93 7.98 11.33
CA ILE A 145 -15.87 7.21 12.01
C ILE A 145 -14.68 6.96 11.08
N THR A 146 -14.92 6.76 9.80
CA THR A 146 -13.87 6.45 8.82
C THR A 146 -13.11 7.71 8.42
N SER A 147 -13.78 8.87 8.27
CA SER A 147 -13.11 10.15 8.01
C SER A 147 -12.23 10.58 9.18
N GLU A 148 -12.67 10.38 10.42
CA GLU A 148 -11.85 10.61 11.62
C GLU A 148 -10.62 9.67 11.63
N LEU A 149 -10.80 8.38 11.30
CA LEU A 149 -9.70 7.40 11.25
C LEU A 149 -8.65 7.78 10.21
N LEU A 150 -9.06 8.16 9.02
CA LEU A 150 -8.16 8.59 7.94
C LEU A 150 -7.46 9.91 8.25
N SER A 151 -8.16 10.84 8.92
CA SER A 151 -7.54 12.08 9.41
C SER A 151 -6.44 11.80 10.43
N VAL A 152 -6.70 10.90 11.38
CA VAL A 152 -5.71 10.46 12.38
C VAL A 152 -4.53 9.76 11.70
N GLN A 153 -4.80 8.88 10.74
CA GLN A 153 -3.76 8.20 9.97
C GLN A 153 -2.87 9.19 9.20
N ARG A 154 -3.46 10.16 8.49
CA ARG A 154 -2.71 11.23 7.81
C ARG A 154 -1.85 12.04 8.78
N HIS A 155 -2.39 12.38 9.92
CA HIS A 155 -1.66 13.13 10.95
C HIS A 155 -0.45 12.33 11.46
N LEU A 156 -0.62 11.05 11.76
CA LEU A 156 0.48 10.16 12.16
C LEU A 156 1.55 10.03 11.07
N LEU A 157 1.16 9.84 9.81
CA LEU A 157 2.11 9.80 8.69
C LEU A 157 2.88 11.10 8.56
N THR A 158 2.22 12.26 8.71
CA THR A 158 2.89 13.57 8.71
C THR A 158 3.92 13.68 9.84
N ILE A 159 3.61 13.17 11.03
CA ILE A 159 4.57 13.14 12.15
C ILE A 159 5.77 12.26 11.78
N LEU A 160 5.52 11.04 11.29
CA LEU A 160 6.58 10.10 10.92
C LEU A 160 7.50 10.64 9.82
N ASP A 161 6.95 11.38 8.86
CA ASP A 161 7.73 11.99 7.77
C ASP A 161 8.60 13.17 8.24
N ASN A 162 8.25 13.81 9.35
CA ASN A 162 9.02 14.93 9.92
C ASN A 162 9.99 14.48 11.03
N ILE A 163 9.97 13.22 11.44
CA ILE A 163 11.00 12.66 12.32
C ILE A 163 12.30 12.54 11.53
N GLY A 164 13.40 13.04 12.10
CA GLY A 164 14.71 12.98 11.47
C GLY A 164 15.38 11.60 11.51
N GLU A 165 14.64 10.53 11.62
CA GLU A 165 15.08 9.14 11.67
C GLU A 165 14.35 8.32 10.59
N GLY A 166 15.03 7.31 10.05
CA GLY A 166 14.41 6.36 9.14
C GLY A 166 13.49 5.40 9.89
N ILE A 167 12.22 5.38 9.52
CA ILE A 167 11.25 4.46 10.10
C ILE A 167 10.72 3.56 8.99
N LEU A 168 10.86 2.25 9.19
CA LEU A 168 10.27 1.24 8.33
C LEU A 168 9.39 0.31 9.17
N GLU A 169 8.41 -0.28 8.53
CA GLU A 169 7.66 -1.40 9.07
C GLU A 169 7.84 -2.61 8.15
N LEU A 170 8.08 -3.75 8.76
CA LEU A 170 8.30 -5.02 8.08
C LEU A 170 7.22 -6.01 8.47
N THR A 171 6.85 -6.89 7.55
CA THR A 171 6.16 -8.13 7.90
C THR A 171 7.09 -9.05 8.71
N ILE A 172 6.55 -10.08 9.35
CA ILE A 172 7.37 -11.06 10.12
C ILE A 172 8.39 -11.76 9.24
N ASP A 173 8.07 -11.99 7.95
CA ASP A 173 8.97 -12.58 6.95
C ASP A 173 9.96 -11.55 6.36
N GLY A 174 10.00 -10.32 6.90
CA GLY A 174 11.00 -9.30 6.58
C GLY A 174 10.73 -8.45 5.35
N LYS A 175 9.53 -8.49 4.76
CA LYS A 175 9.16 -7.60 3.65
C LYS A 175 8.79 -6.21 4.15
N ILE A 176 9.27 -5.18 3.46
CA ILE A 176 8.97 -3.79 3.78
C ILE A 176 7.54 -3.46 3.36
N ILE A 177 6.70 -3.02 4.31
CA ILE A 177 5.31 -2.58 4.09
C ILE A 177 5.11 -1.08 4.31
N PHE A 178 6.04 -0.43 5.00
CA PHE A 178 6.05 1.02 5.20
C PHE A 178 7.49 1.54 5.24
N ALA A 179 7.69 2.75 4.71
CA ALA A 179 8.92 3.53 4.88
C ALA A 179 8.54 5.02 4.90
N ASN A 180 9.03 5.78 5.90
CA ASN A 180 8.89 7.23 5.90
C ASN A 180 9.84 7.88 4.90
N ASN A 181 9.65 9.16 4.60
CA ASN A 181 10.46 9.89 3.63
C ASN A 181 11.96 9.87 3.98
N PHE A 182 12.30 9.90 5.26
CA PHE A 182 13.69 9.82 5.68
C PHE A 182 14.31 8.44 5.40
N ALA A 183 13.59 7.34 5.67
CA ALA A 183 14.03 6.00 5.32
C ALA A 183 14.21 5.83 3.80
N VAL A 184 13.25 6.33 3.01
CA VAL A 184 13.37 6.32 1.54
C VAL A 184 14.65 7.00 1.08
N SER A 185 14.99 8.15 1.66
CA SER A 185 16.24 8.89 1.33
C SER A 185 17.48 8.14 1.79
N LEU A 186 17.46 7.55 2.99
CA LEU A 186 18.59 6.85 3.60
C LEU A 186 18.97 5.58 2.84
N PHE A 187 17.97 4.79 2.43
CA PHE A 187 18.18 3.55 1.69
C PHE A 187 18.36 3.73 0.19
N GLY A 188 18.35 4.99 -0.31
CA GLY A 188 18.76 5.34 -1.66
C GLY A 188 17.79 4.89 -2.75
N GLY A 189 16.51 5.12 -2.55
CA GLY A 189 15.49 4.67 -3.48
C GLY A 189 14.29 5.58 -3.62
N SER A 190 13.26 5.03 -4.21
CA SER A 190 11.89 5.53 -4.14
C SER A 190 11.08 4.58 -3.25
N GLU A 191 9.99 5.10 -2.69
CA GLU A 191 9.05 4.27 -1.92
C GLU A 191 8.61 3.02 -2.72
N VAL A 192 8.33 3.19 -4.01
CA VAL A 192 7.97 2.12 -4.95
C VAL A 192 9.01 1.00 -5.01
N ARG A 193 10.29 1.34 -4.88
CA ARG A 193 11.37 0.35 -4.91
C ARG A 193 11.51 -0.39 -3.59
N LEU A 194 11.29 0.27 -2.47
CA LEU A 194 11.47 -0.32 -1.15
C LEU A 194 10.32 -1.25 -0.76
N LEU A 195 9.08 -0.86 -1.07
CA LEU A 195 7.90 -1.63 -0.66
C LEU A 195 7.85 -2.99 -1.35
N GLY A 196 7.58 -4.02 -0.55
CA GLY A 196 7.53 -5.42 -0.99
C GLY A 196 8.90 -6.09 -1.17
N GLN A 197 10.02 -5.35 -1.02
CA GLN A 197 11.36 -5.96 -1.00
C GLN A 197 11.64 -6.62 0.35
N GLN A 198 12.53 -7.61 0.33
CA GLN A 198 13.13 -8.13 1.54
C GLN A 198 14.07 -7.07 2.14
N PHE A 199 13.87 -6.75 3.40
CA PHE A 199 14.70 -5.76 4.09
C PHE A 199 16.17 -6.15 4.11
N THR A 200 16.46 -7.45 4.20
CA THR A 200 17.82 -8.01 4.17
C THR A 200 18.56 -7.71 2.87
N ASP A 201 17.87 -7.61 1.72
CA ASP A 201 18.48 -7.34 0.41
C ASP A 201 19.13 -5.94 0.32
N LEU A 202 18.86 -5.08 1.28
CA LEU A 202 19.41 -3.72 1.35
C LEU A 202 20.82 -3.68 1.97
N PHE A 203 21.35 -4.81 2.45
CA PHE A 203 22.60 -4.87 3.21
C PHE A 203 23.64 -5.81 2.57
N ASP A 204 24.88 -5.66 3.00
CA ASP A 204 25.95 -6.61 2.71
C ASP A 204 25.73 -7.96 3.44
N ALA A 205 26.51 -8.97 3.09
CA ALA A 205 26.37 -10.32 3.64
C ALA A 205 26.42 -10.38 5.18
N ASN A 206 27.17 -9.49 5.84
CA ASN A 206 27.25 -9.45 7.30
C ASN A 206 25.98 -8.85 7.89
N GLY A 207 25.48 -7.75 7.32
CA GLY A 207 24.23 -7.11 7.71
C GLY A 207 23.03 -8.04 7.50
N GLN A 208 22.94 -8.69 6.34
CA GLN A 208 21.93 -9.68 6.01
C GLN A 208 21.80 -10.75 7.09
N LYS A 209 22.90 -11.46 7.35
CA LYS A 209 22.93 -12.56 8.32
C LYS A 209 22.51 -12.12 9.72
N ARG A 210 22.94 -10.92 10.14
CA ARG A 210 22.58 -10.38 11.45
C ARG A 210 21.09 -10.07 11.54
N ILE A 211 20.52 -9.44 10.53
CA ILE A 211 19.10 -9.09 10.47
C ILE A 211 18.24 -10.34 10.39
N GLU A 212 18.61 -11.35 9.58
CA GLU A 212 17.92 -12.63 9.51
C GLU A 212 17.82 -13.33 10.86
N VAL A 213 18.93 -13.36 11.62
CA VAL A 213 18.93 -13.94 12.98
C VAL A 213 17.95 -13.19 13.89
N LEU A 214 18.01 -11.86 13.91
CA LEU A 214 17.13 -11.04 14.75
C LEU A 214 15.64 -11.17 14.38
N LEU A 215 15.33 -11.17 13.09
CA LEU A 215 13.95 -11.38 12.62
C LEU A 215 13.46 -12.80 12.97
N GLY A 216 14.32 -13.81 12.86
CA GLY A 216 14.02 -15.18 13.27
C GLY A 216 13.74 -15.31 14.78
N GLU A 217 14.50 -14.62 15.62
CA GLU A 217 14.28 -14.57 17.08
C GLU A 217 12.96 -13.90 17.43
N ILE A 218 12.65 -12.75 16.81
CA ILE A 218 11.39 -12.04 16.96
C ILE A 218 10.22 -12.94 16.53
N GLY A 219 10.31 -13.58 15.36
CA GLY A 219 9.27 -14.45 14.82
C GLY A 219 9.05 -15.73 15.63
N SER A 220 10.06 -16.19 16.39
CA SER A 220 9.95 -17.38 17.25
C SER A 220 9.25 -17.13 18.60
N GLY A 221 8.70 -15.94 18.82
CA GLY A 221 7.93 -15.59 20.00
C GLY A 221 8.78 -15.11 21.19
N ARG A 222 10.01 -14.64 20.92
CA ARG A 222 10.80 -13.86 21.87
C ARG A 222 10.75 -12.38 21.45
N PRO A 223 9.68 -11.65 21.79
CA PRO A 223 9.50 -10.27 21.37
C PRO A 223 10.34 -9.31 22.21
N GLU A 224 11.64 -9.50 22.24
CA GLU A 224 12.53 -8.55 22.91
C GLU A 224 12.91 -7.44 21.92
N ILE A 225 12.88 -6.21 22.41
CA ILE A 225 13.43 -5.05 21.71
C ILE A 225 14.92 -5.30 21.54
N THR A 226 15.40 -5.26 20.30
CA THR A 226 16.84 -5.45 20.06
C THR A 226 17.64 -4.27 20.58
N ASP A 227 18.82 -4.54 21.12
CA ASP A 227 19.81 -3.49 21.32
C ASP A 227 20.19 -2.87 19.97
N PRO A 228 20.39 -1.54 19.89
CA PRO A 228 20.84 -0.91 18.66
C PRO A 228 22.15 -1.50 18.17
N PHE A 229 22.25 -1.73 16.86
CA PHE A 229 23.46 -2.23 16.23
C PHE A 229 23.78 -1.45 14.96
N VAL A 230 25.04 -1.43 14.57
CA VAL A 230 25.51 -0.63 13.44
C VAL A 230 25.64 -1.51 12.20
N VAL A 231 25.15 -0.97 11.08
CA VAL A 231 25.29 -1.50 9.72
C VAL A 231 25.82 -0.43 8.79
N GLN A 232 26.30 -0.83 7.62
CA GLN A 232 26.68 0.11 6.56
C GLN A 232 25.53 0.23 5.54
N ILE A 233 25.09 1.47 5.27
CA ILE A 233 24.11 1.78 4.23
C ILE A 233 24.71 2.83 3.32
N ASN A 234 24.88 2.51 2.05
CA ASN A 234 25.53 3.41 1.07
C ASN A 234 26.91 3.92 1.52
N GLY A 235 27.66 3.11 2.30
CA GLY A 235 28.98 3.49 2.84
C GLY A 235 28.94 4.32 4.13
N GLU A 236 27.77 4.65 4.65
CA GLU A 236 27.59 5.40 5.88
C GLU A 236 27.17 4.48 7.04
N PRO A 237 27.73 4.67 8.25
CA PRO A 237 27.34 3.89 9.41
C PRO A 237 25.98 4.34 9.94
N VAL A 238 25.07 3.39 10.05
CA VAL A 238 23.69 3.60 10.51
C VAL A 238 23.41 2.68 11.67
N SER A 239 22.89 3.22 12.76
CA SER A 239 22.36 2.46 13.89
C SER A 239 20.97 1.95 13.57
N LEU A 240 20.75 0.66 13.65
CA LEU A 240 19.44 0.03 13.51
C LEU A 240 18.94 -0.49 14.84
N LYS A 241 17.62 -0.36 15.07
CA LYS A 241 16.90 -0.95 16.19
C LYS A 241 15.62 -1.60 15.67
N LEU A 242 15.37 -2.85 16.04
CA LEU A 242 14.17 -3.58 15.67
C LEU A 242 13.21 -3.64 16.86
N LEU A 243 11.95 -3.31 16.62
CA LEU A 243 10.90 -3.23 17.63
C LEU A 243 9.73 -4.12 17.17
N PRO A 244 9.49 -5.27 17.81
CA PRO A 244 8.33 -6.09 17.47
C PRO A 244 7.04 -5.37 17.83
N VAL A 245 6.06 -5.39 16.94
CA VAL A 245 4.68 -4.94 17.19
C VAL A 245 3.86 -6.15 17.57
N VAL A 246 3.33 -6.13 18.80
CA VAL A 246 2.66 -7.29 19.40
C VAL A 246 1.20 -6.95 19.71
N ASP A 247 0.29 -7.76 19.16
CA ASP A 247 -1.12 -7.85 19.57
C ASP A 247 -1.47 -9.33 19.65
N ASN A 248 -1.39 -9.93 20.88
CA ASN A 248 -1.42 -11.35 21.19
C ASN A 248 -0.28 -12.18 20.55
N THR A 249 0.11 -11.90 19.32
CA THR A 249 1.26 -12.46 18.61
C THR A 249 2.04 -11.32 17.94
N VAL A 250 3.30 -11.54 17.59
CA VAL A 250 4.05 -10.57 16.76
C VAL A 250 3.46 -10.60 15.36
N TRP A 251 3.03 -9.43 14.84
CA TRP A 251 2.45 -9.32 13.51
C TRP A 251 3.27 -8.44 12.56
N SER A 252 4.09 -7.53 13.09
CA SER A 252 5.05 -6.75 12.30
C SER A 252 6.28 -6.34 13.12
N VAL A 253 7.28 -5.78 12.47
CA VAL A 253 8.50 -5.28 13.08
C VAL A 253 8.76 -3.85 12.63
N ILE A 254 8.84 -2.90 13.56
CA ILE A 254 9.29 -1.54 13.25
C ILE A 254 10.82 -1.50 13.31
N VAL A 255 11.43 -0.92 12.28
CA VAL A 255 12.86 -0.62 12.22
C VAL A 255 13.07 0.87 12.36
N ILE A 256 13.90 1.27 13.31
CA ILE A 256 14.39 2.64 13.46
C ILE A 256 15.84 2.67 12.97
N ALA A 257 16.12 3.56 11.99
CA ALA A 257 17.42 3.72 11.37
C ALA A 257 17.95 5.14 11.59
N VAL A 258 19.07 5.24 12.31
CA VAL A 258 19.68 6.54 12.69
C VAL A 258 21.10 6.64 12.15
N PRO A 259 21.40 7.56 11.20
CA PRO A 259 22.76 7.81 10.77
C PRO A 259 23.65 8.29 11.91
N LEU A 260 24.85 7.70 12.08
CA LEU A 260 25.76 8.04 13.16
C LEU A 260 26.57 9.34 12.92
N HIS A 261 26.61 9.83 11.67
CA HIS A 261 27.35 11.03 11.27
C HIS A 261 26.45 12.26 11.02
N ARG A 262 25.37 12.44 11.77
CA ARG A 262 24.69 13.74 11.79
C ARG A 262 25.48 14.72 12.64
N THR A 263 26.40 15.48 12.06
CA THR A 263 26.67 16.83 12.54
C THR A 263 25.40 17.64 12.32
N VAL A 264 24.62 17.85 13.38
CA VAL A 264 23.52 18.82 13.38
C VAL A 264 24.14 20.15 12.95
N PRO A 265 23.69 20.80 11.86
CA PRO A 265 24.06 22.19 11.67
C PRO A 265 23.55 22.95 12.88
N ARG A 266 24.42 23.48 13.70
CA ARG A 266 24.06 24.41 14.77
C ARG A 266 23.46 25.66 14.12
N PRO A 267 22.37 26.22 14.72
CA PRO A 267 21.67 27.37 14.22
C PRO A 267 22.56 28.60 14.11
#